data_07b5234f0929e1f3208662a4d5d07a14
#
_entry.id   07b5234f0929e1f3208662a4d5d07a14
#
_cell.length_a   1.000
_cell.length_b   1.000
_cell.length_c   1.000
_cell.angle_alpha   90.00
_cell.angle_beta   90.00
_cell.angle_gamma   90.00
#
_symmetry.space_group_name_H-M   'P 1'
#
loop_
_entity.id
_entity.type
_entity.pdbx_description
1 polymer ?
#
loop_
_entity_poly.entity_id
_entity_poly.type
_entity_poly.pdbx_seq_one_letter_code
_entity_poly.pdbx_strand_id
1 'polypeptide(L)'
;MGGAALRCSSQIIHEKGSAQVAIYKATSYQSDLVDIIKRGVNDFPQLQIKDKTVLLKPNLVEYFDSHKVNTNPAMVAAAADAFRSLGAREVIVAEGPGHRRDTEILLEQSGLDYVIKSSKLKFVDLNLDDTAKIKLPFNQTLLHQMYFPKTVLGADVVVSMPKLKTHHWVGVTLSLKNMFGTVPSVIYGWPKNVLHWHGIESSVVDINTALKPSFAIIDGIEGMEGNGPLAGDTVKSNVIIMGTNLTAVDATATRLMGLRPEKVTYLTMMAETGQPLSEKNIQQIGETLSSCRQSFKVLSKFSELKSSYSLFS
;
A
#
# COMPACT_ATOMS: atom_id res chain seq x y z
N MET A 1 38.87 -28.02 15.87
CA MET A 1 37.54 -28.41 15.38
C MET A 1 36.53 -28.02 16.45
N GLY A 2 35.76 -27.00 16.22
CA GLY A 2 34.73 -26.53 17.14
C GLY A 2 33.68 -25.80 16.29
N GLY A 3 32.68 -26.56 15.82
CA GLY A 3 31.56 -26.00 15.04
C GLY A 3 30.68 -25.14 15.94
N ALA A 4 30.65 -23.85 15.68
CA ALA A 4 29.67 -22.94 16.26
C ALA A 4 28.31 -23.19 15.56
N ALA A 5 27.43 -23.89 16.27
CA ALA A 5 26.02 -23.99 15.89
C ALA A 5 25.38 -22.61 16.00
N LEU A 6 25.04 -21.98 14.87
CA LEU A 6 24.18 -20.82 14.80
C LEU A 6 22.81 -21.22 15.38
N ARG A 7 22.57 -20.85 16.64
CA ARG A 7 21.23 -20.87 17.22
C ARG A 7 20.40 -19.81 16.52
N CYS A 8 19.50 -20.26 15.64
CA CYS A 8 18.39 -19.44 15.15
C CYS A 8 17.47 -19.16 16.35
N SER A 9 17.73 -18.07 17.08
CA SER A 9 16.82 -17.58 18.10
C SER A 9 15.58 -17.07 17.38
N SER A 10 14.46 -17.76 17.53
CA SER A 10 13.15 -17.22 17.20
C SER A 10 12.94 -15.98 18.08
N GLN A 11 13.20 -14.80 17.54
CA GLN A 11 12.84 -13.56 18.20
C GLN A 11 11.33 -13.57 18.40
N ILE A 12 10.90 -13.52 19.67
CA ILE A 12 9.49 -13.34 20.02
C ILE A 12 9.14 -11.91 19.61
N ILE A 13 8.42 -11.78 18.50
CA ILE A 13 7.87 -10.49 18.03
C ILE A 13 6.82 -10.08 19.06
N HIS A 14 7.09 -9.02 19.81
CA HIS A 14 6.14 -8.44 20.76
C HIS A 14 5.12 -7.55 20.01
N GLU A 15 4.14 -8.17 19.38
CA GLU A 15 3.00 -7.44 18.81
C GLU A 15 2.16 -6.82 19.92
N LYS A 16 2.03 -5.49 19.91
CA LYS A 16 1.22 -4.74 20.87
C LYS A 16 -0.01 -4.19 20.15
N GLY A 17 -1.11 -4.89 20.18
CA GLY A 17 -2.38 -4.36 19.69
C GLY A 17 -3.17 -5.32 18.81
N SER A 18 -4.42 -4.98 18.62
CA SER A 18 -5.34 -5.61 17.66
C SER A 18 -5.74 -4.58 16.60
N ALA A 19 -6.08 -5.06 15.40
CA ALA A 19 -6.58 -4.23 14.33
C ALA A 19 -7.79 -4.89 13.65
N GLN A 20 -8.56 -4.07 12.96
CA GLN A 20 -9.65 -4.52 12.10
C GLN A 20 -9.26 -4.31 10.65
N VAL A 21 -9.65 -5.26 9.78
CA VAL A 21 -9.47 -5.17 8.33
C VAL A 21 -10.76 -5.61 7.64
N ALA A 22 -11.28 -4.77 6.77
CA ALA A 22 -12.47 -5.04 5.99
C ALA A 22 -12.11 -5.62 4.63
N ILE A 23 -12.82 -6.67 4.20
CA ILE A 23 -12.71 -7.29 2.87
C ILE A 23 -14.08 -7.21 2.22
N TYR A 24 -14.16 -6.61 1.04
CA TYR A 24 -15.38 -6.51 0.26
C TYR A 24 -15.20 -7.10 -1.14
N LYS A 25 -16.19 -7.83 -1.61
CA LYS A 25 -16.23 -8.29 -3.00
C LYS A 25 -16.56 -7.14 -3.95
N ALA A 26 -15.80 -7.06 -5.04
CA ALA A 26 -16.05 -6.18 -6.17
C ALA A 26 -15.56 -6.88 -7.45
N THR A 27 -16.48 -7.34 -8.28
CA THR A 27 -16.17 -8.19 -9.44
C THR A 27 -15.70 -7.41 -10.65
N SER A 28 -15.92 -6.09 -10.68
CA SER A 28 -15.49 -5.20 -11.77
C SER A 28 -15.39 -3.76 -11.29
N TYR A 29 -14.74 -2.92 -12.08
CA TYR A 29 -14.69 -1.48 -11.84
C TYR A 29 -16.00 -0.75 -12.18
N GLN A 30 -17.01 -1.43 -12.73
CA GLN A 30 -18.38 -0.98 -12.91
C GLN A 30 -19.28 -1.28 -11.70
N SER A 31 -18.79 -1.99 -10.69
CA SER A 31 -19.49 -2.17 -9.42
C SER A 31 -19.72 -0.80 -8.74
N ASP A 32 -20.68 -0.72 -7.82
CA ASP A 32 -20.85 0.48 -7.02
C ASP A 32 -19.71 0.66 -6.02
N LEU A 33 -18.57 1.12 -6.54
CA LEU A 33 -17.34 1.31 -5.76
C LEU A 33 -17.50 2.40 -4.71
N VAL A 34 -18.32 3.42 -5.00
CA VAL A 34 -18.58 4.53 -4.05
C VAL A 34 -19.25 3.98 -2.79
N ASP A 35 -20.29 3.17 -2.94
CA ASP A 35 -20.99 2.57 -1.80
C ASP A 35 -20.09 1.58 -1.05
N ILE A 36 -19.32 0.75 -1.76
CA ILE A 36 -18.37 -0.18 -1.13
C ILE A 36 -17.34 0.58 -0.28
N ILE A 37 -16.76 1.66 -0.81
CA ILE A 37 -15.76 2.45 -0.07
C ILE A 37 -16.41 3.18 1.10
N LYS A 38 -17.61 3.75 0.95
CA LYS A 38 -18.35 4.38 2.05
C LYS A 38 -18.64 3.40 3.19
N ARG A 39 -19.11 2.20 2.86
CA ARG A 39 -19.31 1.15 3.87
C ARG A 39 -18.01 0.81 4.58
N GLY A 40 -16.93 0.59 3.80
CA GLY A 40 -15.62 0.31 4.35
C GLY A 40 -15.04 1.42 5.24
N VAL A 41 -15.29 2.71 4.93
CA VAL A 41 -14.90 3.82 5.82
C VAL A 41 -15.75 3.83 7.09
N ASN A 42 -17.06 3.55 6.99
CA ASN A 42 -17.98 3.54 8.12
C ASN A 42 -17.72 2.38 9.11
N ASP A 43 -17.07 1.28 8.67
CA ASP A 43 -16.60 0.22 9.56
C ASP A 43 -15.51 0.68 10.54
N PHE A 44 -14.92 1.85 10.30
CA PHE A 44 -13.85 2.43 11.12
C PHE A 44 -14.27 3.79 11.70
N PRO A 45 -15.16 3.84 12.70
CA PRO A 45 -15.72 5.08 13.22
C PRO A 45 -14.68 6.02 13.84
N GLN A 46 -13.49 5.51 14.17
CA GLN A 46 -12.36 6.33 14.60
C GLN A 46 -11.76 7.17 13.47
N LEU A 47 -12.01 6.82 12.20
CA LEU A 47 -11.55 7.58 11.04
C LEU A 47 -12.52 8.74 10.75
N GLN A 48 -12.22 9.89 11.33
CA GLN A 48 -13.05 11.10 11.18
C GLN A 48 -12.76 11.78 9.84
N ILE A 49 -13.78 11.91 8.98
CA ILE A 49 -13.65 12.47 7.61
C ILE A 49 -14.25 13.88 7.49
N LYS A 50 -15.33 14.15 8.25
CA LYS A 50 -16.03 15.44 8.14
C LYS A 50 -15.08 16.61 8.42
N ASP A 51 -15.13 17.62 7.55
CA ASP A 51 -14.32 18.84 7.59
C ASP A 51 -12.80 18.63 7.49
N LYS A 52 -12.35 17.44 7.00
CA LYS A 52 -10.93 17.07 6.86
C LYS A 52 -10.43 17.24 5.43
N THR A 53 -9.14 17.54 5.29
CA THR A 53 -8.42 17.40 4.02
C THR A 53 -7.96 15.95 3.89
N VAL A 54 -8.47 15.26 2.88
CA VAL A 54 -8.14 13.86 2.56
C VAL A 54 -7.19 13.83 1.38
N LEU A 55 -6.04 13.20 1.56
CA LEU A 55 -5.08 12.96 0.50
C LEU A 55 -5.19 11.51 0.04
N LEU A 56 -5.58 11.31 -1.21
CA LEU A 56 -5.59 10.00 -1.87
C LEU A 56 -4.26 9.79 -2.56
N LYS A 57 -3.53 8.76 -2.15
CA LYS A 57 -2.28 8.37 -2.78
C LYS A 57 -2.46 7.06 -3.55
N PRO A 58 -2.80 7.10 -4.85
CA PRO A 58 -2.84 5.92 -5.69
C PRO A 58 -1.43 5.32 -5.86
N ASN A 59 -1.34 4.17 -6.49
CA ASN A 59 -0.09 3.64 -7.02
C ASN A 59 0.01 4.05 -8.49
N LEU A 60 0.97 4.88 -8.82
CA LEU A 60 1.30 5.30 -10.19
C LEU A 60 2.81 5.11 -10.39
N VAL A 61 3.20 4.11 -11.17
CA VAL A 61 4.62 3.73 -11.31
C VAL A 61 5.09 3.82 -12.74
N GLU A 62 4.37 3.16 -13.65
CA GLU A 62 4.70 3.05 -15.06
C GLU A 62 3.43 2.68 -15.84
N TYR A 63 3.43 2.88 -17.14
CA TYR A 63 2.33 2.49 -17.99
C TYR A 63 2.74 1.43 -19.00
N PHE A 64 1.91 0.39 -19.10
CA PHE A 64 1.99 -0.65 -20.11
C PHE A 64 0.56 -1.05 -20.51
N ASP A 65 0.30 -1.17 -21.80
CA ASP A 65 -1.02 -1.61 -22.31
C ASP A 65 -1.40 -3.02 -21.82
N SER A 66 -0.39 -3.89 -21.71
CA SER A 66 -0.56 -5.30 -21.38
C SER A 66 -0.61 -5.62 -19.88
N HIS A 67 -0.24 -4.67 -19.00
CA HIS A 67 -0.08 -4.94 -17.57
C HIS A 67 -0.85 -3.96 -16.69
N LYS A 68 -1.56 -4.48 -15.69
CA LYS A 68 -2.31 -3.69 -14.72
C LYS A 68 -1.40 -3.22 -13.57
N VAL A 69 -0.52 -2.28 -13.86
CA VAL A 69 0.51 -1.80 -12.93
C VAL A 69 -0.04 -0.86 -11.86
N ASN A 70 -0.89 0.07 -12.28
CA ASN A 70 -1.34 1.20 -11.46
C ASN A 70 -2.70 0.92 -10.78
N THR A 71 -3.02 1.68 -9.74
CA THR A 71 -4.39 1.75 -9.22
C THR A 71 -5.33 2.18 -10.33
N ASN A 72 -6.46 1.49 -10.48
CA ASN A 72 -7.41 1.83 -11.53
C ASN A 72 -8.01 3.22 -11.31
N PRO A 73 -8.09 4.07 -12.34
CA PRO A 73 -8.68 5.41 -12.21
C PRO A 73 -10.10 5.42 -11.65
N ALA A 74 -10.93 4.40 -11.95
CA ALA A 74 -12.27 4.28 -11.38
C ALA A 74 -12.26 4.11 -9.86
N MET A 75 -11.26 3.43 -9.30
CA MET A 75 -11.07 3.34 -7.84
C MET A 75 -10.74 4.70 -7.23
N VAL A 76 -9.93 5.51 -7.91
CA VAL A 76 -9.57 6.86 -7.45
C VAL A 76 -10.78 7.78 -7.50
N ALA A 77 -11.56 7.75 -8.60
CA ALA A 77 -12.80 8.51 -8.73
C ALA A 77 -13.79 8.13 -7.62
N ALA A 78 -14.05 6.84 -7.45
CA ALA A 78 -14.97 6.33 -6.44
C ALA A 78 -14.54 6.71 -5.01
N ALA A 79 -13.25 6.64 -4.70
CA ALA A 79 -12.74 7.06 -3.40
C ALA A 79 -12.94 8.56 -3.19
N ALA A 80 -12.65 9.38 -4.20
CA ALA A 80 -12.86 10.82 -4.10
C ALA A 80 -14.34 11.17 -3.84
N ASP A 81 -15.26 10.53 -4.56
CA ASP A 81 -16.70 10.75 -4.38
C ASP A 81 -17.20 10.22 -3.02
N ALA A 82 -16.69 9.07 -2.57
CA ALA A 82 -17.00 8.53 -1.26
C ALA A 82 -16.57 9.49 -0.13
N PHE A 83 -15.32 9.95 -0.15
CA PHE A 83 -14.83 10.88 0.89
C PHE A 83 -15.54 12.24 0.84
N ARG A 84 -15.84 12.77 -0.35
CA ARG A 84 -16.67 13.99 -0.48
C ARG A 84 -18.06 13.80 0.13
N SER A 85 -18.71 12.66 -0.17
CA SER A 85 -20.05 12.36 0.36
C SER A 85 -20.04 12.13 1.88
N LEU A 86 -18.92 11.76 2.46
CA LEU A 86 -18.71 11.66 3.91
C LEU A 86 -18.33 13.00 4.56
N GLY A 87 -18.36 14.09 3.80
CA GLY A 87 -18.16 15.45 4.29
C GLY A 87 -16.70 15.91 4.37
N ALA A 88 -15.78 15.29 3.62
CA ALA A 88 -14.43 15.82 3.50
C ALA A 88 -14.45 17.28 3.01
N ARG A 89 -13.65 18.16 3.63
CA ARG A 89 -13.51 19.56 3.22
C ARG A 89 -12.85 19.67 1.85
N GLU A 90 -11.83 18.86 1.63
CA GLU A 90 -11.05 18.79 0.40
C GLU A 90 -10.56 17.36 0.16
N VAL A 91 -10.56 16.93 -1.10
CA VAL A 91 -9.95 15.66 -1.53
C VAL A 91 -8.88 15.98 -2.57
N ILE A 92 -7.63 15.60 -2.26
CA ILE A 92 -6.44 15.82 -3.09
C ILE A 92 -5.93 14.47 -3.56
N VAL A 93 -5.62 14.33 -4.85
CA VAL A 93 -4.87 13.18 -5.37
C VAL A 93 -3.42 13.58 -5.46
N ALA A 94 -2.51 12.75 -4.91
CA ALA A 94 -1.10 13.07 -4.91
C ALA A 94 -0.24 11.81 -5.12
N GLU A 95 0.77 11.92 -5.96
CA GLU A 95 1.75 10.85 -6.22
C GLU A 95 3.09 11.46 -6.63
N GLY A 96 4.18 10.77 -6.31
CA GLY A 96 5.52 11.06 -6.80
C GLY A 96 6.09 9.82 -7.47
N PRO A 97 5.82 9.58 -8.78
CA PRO A 97 6.31 8.42 -9.49
C PRO A 97 7.84 8.27 -9.36
N GLY A 98 8.32 7.06 -9.10
CA GLY A 98 9.75 6.79 -8.94
C GLY A 98 10.47 6.55 -10.25
N HIS A 99 9.76 6.29 -11.34
CA HIS A 99 10.35 6.02 -12.65
C HIS A 99 10.75 7.32 -13.35
N ARG A 100 11.66 7.23 -14.33
CA ARG A 100 12.22 8.41 -15.07
C ARG A 100 11.23 9.06 -16.02
N ARG A 101 9.93 8.74 -15.92
CA ARG A 101 8.92 9.35 -16.77
C ARG A 101 8.40 10.65 -16.20
N ASP A 102 7.98 11.49 -17.11
CA ASP A 102 7.21 12.67 -16.80
C ASP A 102 5.88 12.26 -16.16
N THR A 103 5.54 12.86 -15.03
CA THR A 103 4.32 12.55 -14.30
C THR A 103 3.07 12.84 -15.12
N GLU A 104 3.07 13.89 -15.94
CA GLU A 104 1.94 14.27 -16.80
C GLU A 104 1.66 13.18 -17.85
N ILE A 105 2.71 12.65 -18.48
CA ILE A 105 2.57 11.54 -19.44
C ILE A 105 1.99 10.30 -18.75
N LEU A 106 2.42 9.98 -17.52
CA LEU A 106 1.89 8.85 -16.79
C LEU A 106 0.41 9.04 -16.41
N LEU A 107 0.02 10.25 -16.03
CA LEU A 107 -1.38 10.59 -15.74
C LEU A 107 -2.26 10.39 -16.97
N GLU A 108 -1.83 10.88 -18.12
CA GLU A 108 -2.56 10.76 -19.38
C GLU A 108 -2.69 9.28 -19.79
N GLN A 109 -1.57 8.57 -19.89
CA GLN A 109 -1.54 7.17 -20.34
C GLN A 109 -2.30 6.23 -19.39
N SER A 110 -2.27 6.47 -18.08
CA SER A 110 -3.02 5.69 -17.10
C SER A 110 -4.51 5.99 -17.09
N GLY A 111 -4.96 7.07 -17.74
CA GLY A 111 -6.33 7.58 -17.70
C GLY A 111 -6.69 8.32 -16.40
N LEU A 112 -5.73 8.51 -15.51
CA LEU A 112 -5.95 9.22 -14.25
C LEU A 112 -6.17 10.72 -14.48
N ASP A 113 -5.55 11.31 -15.52
CA ASP A 113 -5.75 12.69 -15.93
C ASP A 113 -7.23 12.97 -16.26
N TYR A 114 -7.90 12.05 -16.96
CA TYR A 114 -9.33 12.17 -17.25
C TYR A 114 -10.17 12.22 -15.96
N VAL A 115 -9.87 11.36 -14.98
CA VAL A 115 -10.56 11.35 -13.68
C VAL A 115 -10.32 12.64 -12.92
N ILE A 116 -9.08 13.11 -12.86
CA ILE A 116 -8.71 14.36 -12.18
C ILE A 116 -9.51 15.53 -12.76
N LYS A 117 -9.55 15.67 -14.09
CA LYS A 117 -10.26 16.75 -14.78
C LYS A 117 -11.79 16.63 -14.63
N SER A 118 -12.35 15.44 -14.92
CA SER A 118 -13.81 15.23 -14.89
C SER A 118 -14.40 15.35 -13.49
N SER A 119 -13.70 14.87 -12.47
CA SER A 119 -14.12 14.95 -11.07
C SER A 119 -13.66 16.25 -10.39
N LYS A 120 -13.04 17.19 -11.12
CA LYS A 120 -12.49 18.46 -10.59
C LYS A 120 -11.64 18.23 -9.33
N LEU A 121 -10.73 17.26 -9.40
CA LEU A 121 -9.80 16.95 -8.32
C LEU A 121 -8.53 17.79 -8.48
N LYS A 122 -7.94 18.18 -7.36
CA LYS A 122 -6.59 18.71 -7.34
C LYS A 122 -5.59 17.53 -7.41
N PHE A 123 -4.61 17.63 -8.30
CA PHE A 123 -3.47 16.74 -8.33
C PHE A 123 -2.22 17.47 -7.87
N VAL A 124 -1.38 16.79 -7.08
CA VAL A 124 -0.08 17.30 -6.64
C VAL A 124 1.00 16.28 -7.00
N ASP A 125 1.98 16.69 -7.82
CA ASP A 125 3.20 15.92 -8.03
C ASP A 125 4.09 16.06 -6.79
N LEU A 126 4.18 14.98 -6.01
CA LEU A 126 4.96 14.94 -4.77
C LEU A 126 6.47 15.00 -5.01
N ASN A 127 6.93 14.81 -6.25
CA ASN A 127 8.33 15.01 -6.60
C ASN A 127 8.73 16.49 -6.67
N LEU A 128 7.75 17.36 -6.94
CA LEU A 128 7.94 18.80 -7.15
C LEU A 128 7.36 19.67 -6.03
N ASP A 129 6.68 19.04 -5.05
CA ASP A 129 6.08 19.77 -3.93
C ASP A 129 7.15 20.31 -2.96
N ASP A 130 6.82 21.39 -2.29
CA ASP A 130 7.60 21.89 -1.17
C ASP A 130 7.80 20.81 -0.10
N THR A 131 8.97 20.77 0.50
CA THR A 131 9.28 19.73 1.48
C THR A 131 9.58 20.28 2.88
N ALA A 132 9.36 19.42 3.88
CA ALA A 132 9.85 19.64 5.24
C ALA A 132 10.60 18.40 5.74
N LYS A 133 11.57 18.64 6.63
CA LYS A 133 12.42 17.62 7.20
C LYS A 133 11.77 17.03 8.44
N ILE A 134 11.63 15.70 8.50
CA ILE A 134 11.04 14.95 9.60
C ILE A 134 12.07 13.99 10.18
N LYS A 135 12.21 13.98 11.51
CA LYS A 135 13.03 13.02 12.24
C LYS A 135 12.41 11.64 12.16
N LEU A 136 13.22 10.62 11.92
CA LEU A 136 12.77 9.22 11.80
C LEU A 136 12.62 8.59 13.20
N PRO A 137 11.42 8.10 13.56
CA PRO A 137 11.18 7.51 14.88
C PRO A 137 12.01 6.27 15.17
N PHE A 138 12.21 5.40 14.16
CA PHE A 138 12.94 4.14 14.28
C PHE A 138 14.30 4.15 13.58
N ASN A 139 14.50 5.03 12.59
CA ASN A 139 15.78 5.23 11.90
C ASN A 139 16.43 3.95 11.32
N GLN A 140 15.61 3.09 10.71
CA GLN A 140 16.07 1.83 10.13
C GLN A 140 17.03 2.03 8.94
N THR A 141 16.88 3.15 8.22
CA THR A 141 17.75 3.55 7.11
C THR A 141 19.07 4.18 7.55
N LEU A 142 19.21 4.54 8.82
CA LEU A 142 20.34 5.34 9.35
C LEU A 142 20.43 6.77 8.78
N LEU A 143 19.37 7.26 8.10
CA LEU A 143 19.30 8.62 7.58
C LEU A 143 18.99 9.68 8.64
N HIS A 144 18.57 9.25 9.84
CA HIS A 144 18.13 10.06 10.98
C HIS A 144 16.93 10.96 10.72
N GLN A 145 16.76 11.46 9.51
CA GLN A 145 15.67 12.34 9.08
C GLN A 145 15.46 12.21 7.57
N MET A 146 14.21 12.43 7.15
CA MET A 146 13.84 12.43 5.73
C MET A 146 13.03 13.67 5.39
N TYR A 147 13.10 14.08 4.11
CA TYR A 147 12.27 15.14 3.57
C TYR A 147 10.97 14.56 3.03
N PHE A 148 9.85 15.14 3.43
CA PHE A 148 8.53 14.77 2.93
C PHE A 148 7.81 15.99 2.37
N PRO A 149 6.95 15.81 1.34
CA PRO A 149 6.15 16.86 0.76
C PRO A 149 5.21 17.51 1.79
N LYS A 150 5.13 18.84 1.77
CA LYS A 150 4.25 19.59 2.69
C LYS A 150 2.78 19.23 2.49
N THR A 151 2.36 18.92 1.26
CA THR A 151 1.00 18.45 0.98
C THR A 151 0.66 17.18 1.75
N VAL A 152 1.59 16.20 1.82
CA VAL A 152 1.39 14.97 2.59
C VAL A 152 1.36 15.26 4.09
N LEU A 153 2.27 16.10 4.57
CA LEU A 153 2.37 16.45 6.00
C LEU A 153 1.20 17.31 6.50
N GLY A 154 0.59 18.09 5.61
CA GLY A 154 -0.55 18.98 5.91
C GLY A 154 -1.92 18.32 5.76
N ALA A 155 -2.00 17.11 5.21
CA ALA A 155 -3.26 16.39 5.08
C ALA A 155 -3.71 15.84 6.45
N ASP A 156 -5.00 16.01 6.76
CA ASP A 156 -5.59 15.45 7.99
C ASP A 156 -5.72 13.92 7.92
N VAL A 157 -6.00 13.40 6.72
CA VAL A 157 -6.18 11.97 6.44
C VAL A 157 -5.38 11.58 5.20
N VAL A 158 -4.41 10.72 5.36
CA VAL A 158 -3.62 10.17 4.25
C VAL A 158 -4.10 8.75 3.94
N VAL A 159 -4.58 8.53 2.72
CA VAL A 159 -5.12 7.25 2.25
C VAL A 159 -4.17 6.61 1.24
N SER A 160 -3.56 5.49 1.61
CA SER A 160 -2.77 4.68 0.69
C SER A 160 -3.68 3.82 -0.18
N MET A 161 -3.60 3.95 -1.51
CA MET A 161 -4.43 3.22 -2.46
C MET A 161 -3.55 2.36 -3.40
N PRO A 162 -2.95 1.26 -2.91
CA PRO A 162 -2.10 0.41 -3.73
C PRO A 162 -2.89 -0.51 -4.65
N LYS A 163 -2.22 -1.03 -5.67
CA LYS A 163 -2.61 -2.22 -6.43
C LYS A 163 -2.22 -3.47 -5.65
N LEU A 164 -3.07 -4.49 -5.61
CA LEU A 164 -2.73 -5.80 -5.05
C LEU A 164 -1.73 -6.51 -5.97
N LYS A 165 -0.44 -6.57 -5.60
CA LYS A 165 0.58 -7.14 -6.48
C LYS A 165 1.81 -7.70 -5.76
N THR A 166 2.47 -8.67 -6.41
CA THR A 166 3.79 -9.18 -6.04
C THR A 166 4.89 -8.16 -6.36
N HIS A 167 6.10 -8.39 -5.87
CA HIS A 167 7.25 -7.53 -6.12
C HIS A 167 8.55 -8.34 -6.20
N HIS A 168 9.33 -8.12 -7.26
CA HIS A 168 10.55 -8.88 -7.54
C HIS A 168 11.71 -8.65 -6.55
N TRP A 169 11.65 -7.63 -5.67
CA TRP A 169 12.68 -7.39 -4.65
C TRP A 169 12.21 -7.67 -3.22
N VAL A 170 10.98 -7.32 -2.87
CA VAL A 170 10.48 -7.37 -1.49
C VAL A 170 9.26 -8.28 -1.31
N GLY A 171 8.98 -9.15 -2.28
CA GLY A 171 7.90 -10.14 -2.24
C GLY A 171 6.54 -9.59 -2.65
N VAL A 172 6.04 -8.57 -1.97
CA VAL A 172 4.72 -7.94 -2.27
C VAL A 172 4.82 -6.42 -2.32
N THR A 173 3.94 -5.79 -3.10
CA THR A 173 3.66 -4.35 -3.09
C THR A 173 2.23 -4.16 -2.60
N LEU A 174 2.08 -3.48 -1.47
CA LEU A 174 0.80 -3.23 -0.82
C LEU A 174 0.81 -1.81 -0.22
N SER A 175 -0.02 -1.56 0.81
CA SER A 175 -0.25 -0.20 1.31
C SER A 175 0.99 0.47 1.90
N LEU A 176 1.80 -0.27 2.67
CA LEU A 176 3.04 0.25 3.25
C LEU A 176 4.07 0.61 2.17
N LYS A 177 4.31 -0.31 1.22
CA LYS A 177 5.28 -0.07 0.14
C LYS A 177 4.80 1.02 -0.82
N ASN A 178 3.48 1.19 -0.99
CA ASN A 178 2.91 2.26 -1.80
C ASN A 178 3.33 3.65 -1.28
N MET A 179 3.49 3.82 0.03
CA MET A 179 3.94 5.10 0.63
C MET A 179 5.35 5.52 0.20
N PHE A 180 6.13 4.64 -0.43
CA PHE A 180 7.41 4.98 -1.04
C PHE A 180 7.30 6.10 -2.09
N GLY A 181 6.15 6.20 -2.77
CA GLY A 181 5.83 7.27 -3.71
C GLY A 181 5.69 8.65 -3.07
N THR A 182 5.53 8.75 -1.74
CA THR A 182 5.48 10.05 -1.05
C THR A 182 6.85 10.72 -0.90
N VAL A 183 7.95 10.01 -1.16
CA VAL A 183 9.29 10.56 -1.01
C VAL A 183 9.75 11.20 -2.32
N PRO A 184 10.15 12.49 -2.35
CA PRO A 184 10.42 13.20 -3.60
C PRO A 184 11.70 12.70 -4.29
N SER A 185 11.58 12.32 -5.57
CA SER A 185 12.70 11.85 -6.38
C SER A 185 13.74 12.93 -6.63
N VAL A 186 13.35 14.21 -6.68
CA VAL A 186 14.28 15.34 -6.84
C VAL A 186 15.32 15.42 -5.71
N ILE A 187 14.99 14.88 -4.51
CA ILE A 187 15.90 14.81 -3.38
C ILE A 187 16.61 13.45 -3.30
N TYR A 188 15.86 12.35 -3.55
CA TYR A 188 16.34 10.99 -3.29
C TYR A 188 16.76 10.24 -4.56
N GLY A 189 16.85 10.95 -5.70
CA GLY A 189 17.26 10.38 -6.98
C GLY A 189 16.15 9.65 -7.72
N TRP A 190 16.38 9.36 -8.98
CA TRP A 190 15.46 8.63 -9.86
C TRP A 190 16.03 7.25 -10.17
N PRO A 191 15.37 6.18 -9.83
CA PRO A 191 14.03 6.01 -9.19
C PRO A 191 14.10 5.91 -7.65
N LYS A 192 14.47 6.98 -6.95
CA LYS A 192 14.66 7.05 -5.48
C LYS A 192 15.84 6.19 -5.01
N ASN A 193 16.96 6.31 -5.74
CA ASN A 193 18.16 5.48 -5.56
C ASN A 193 18.70 5.49 -4.13
N VAL A 194 18.72 6.65 -3.46
CA VAL A 194 19.19 6.77 -2.08
C VAL A 194 18.46 5.79 -1.16
N LEU A 195 17.13 5.67 -1.29
CA LEU A 195 16.33 4.76 -0.48
C LEU A 195 16.60 3.29 -0.81
N HIS A 196 16.91 2.97 -2.07
CA HIS A 196 17.31 1.62 -2.47
C HIS A 196 18.67 1.24 -1.87
N TRP A 197 19.62 2.17 -1.80
CA TRP A 197 20.93 1.94 -1.21
C TRP A 197 20.88 1.76 0.31
N HIS A 198 19.96 2.46 1.00
CA HIS A 198 19.75 2.31 2.44
C HIS A 198 18.83 1.13 2.81
N GLY A 199 18.38 0.35 1.82
CA GLY A 199 17.46 -0.78 1.98
C GLY A 199 15.99 -0.39 1.78
N ILE A 200 15.33 -1.12 0.90
CA ILE A 200 13.92 -0.86 0.57
C ILE A 200 13.04 -1.11 1.80
N GLU A 201 13.26 -2.21 2.50
CA GLU A 201 12.51 -2.64 3.67
C GLU A 201 12.65 -1.61 4.80
N SER A 202 13.89 -1.20 5.10
CA SER A 202 14.20 -0.15 6.08
C SER A 202 13.51 1.17 5.73
N SER A 203 13.54 1.54 4.44
CA SER A 203 12.88 2.76 3.96
C SER A 203 11.36 2.69 4.08
N VAL A 204 10.73 1.53 3.82
CA VAL A 204 9.29 1.33 4.01
C VAL A 204 8.92 1.55 5.49
N VAL A 205 9.70 1.00 6.43
CA VAL A 205 9.44 1.18 7.87
C VAL A 205 9.57 2.64 8.27
N ASP A 206 10.66 3.29 7.90
CA ASP A 206 10.91 4.69 8.29
C ASP A 206 9.86 5.65 7.70
N ILE A 207 9.49 5.48 6.43
CA ILE A 207 8.45 6.30 5.79
C ILE A 207 7.11 6.16 6.53
N ASN A 208 6.67 4.93 6.78
CA ASN A 208 5.35 4.69 7.38
C ASN A 208 5.29 5.08 8.86
N THR A 209 6.37 4.91 9.60
CA THR A 209 6.43 5.32 11.01
C THR A 209 6.56 6.83 11.16
N ALA A 210 7.14 7.54 10.19
CA ALA A 210 7.22 8.99 10.17
C ALA A 210 5.90 9.64 9.72
N LEU A 211 5.27 9.15 8.63
CA LEU A 211 4.05 9.74 8.05
C LEU A 211 2.76 9.28 8.73
N LYS A 212 2.73 8.04 9.26
CA LYS A 212 1.56 7.43 9.92
C LYS A 212 0.28 7.55 9.07
N PRO A 213 0.26 7.00 7.84
CA PRO A 213 -0.92 7.08 6.99
C PRO A 213 -2.16 6.53 7.72
N SER A 214 -3.32 7.16 7.47
CA SER A 214 -4.53 7.00 8.28
C SER A 214 -5.40 5.83 7.83
N PHE A 215 -5.34 5.49 6.53
CA PHE A 215 -6.21 4.48 5.92
C PHE A 215 -5.56 3.85 4.70
N ALA A 216 -5.96 2.61 4.41
CA ALA A 216 -5.59 1.91 3.19
C ALA A 216 -6.83 1.44 2.44
N ILE A 217 -6.80 1.53 1.11
CA ILE A 217 -7.79 0.96 0.18
C ILE A 217 -7.01 0.19 -0.89
N ILE A 218 -6.88 -1.13 -0.76
CA ILE A 218 -6.17 -1.95 -1.74
C ILE A 218 -7.10 -2.26 -2.90
N ASP A 219 -6.72 -1.85 -4.11
CA ASP A 219 -7.34 -2.25 -5.35
C ASP A 219 -6.92 -3.68 -5.71
N GLY A 220 -7.75 -4.64 -5.35
CA GLY A 220 -7.60 -6.06 -5.65
C GLY A 220 -8.68 -6.58 -6.60
N ILE A 221 -9.41 -5.73 -7.32
CA ILE A 221 -10.33 -6.19 -8.37
C ILE A 221 -9.52 -6.92 -9.45
N GLU A 222 -8.53 -6.24 -10.00
CA GLU A 222 -7.49 -6.83 -10.84
C GLU A 222 -6.14 -6.56 -10.19
N GLY A 223 -5.43 -7.62 -9.83
CA GLY A 223 -4.10 -7.58 -9.24
C GLY A 223 -3.01 -7.97 -10.23
N MET A 224 -1.78 -8.16 -9.71
CA MET A 224 -0.63 -8.62 -10.49
C MET A 224 0.14 -9.68 -9.70
N GLU A 225 0.48 -10.78 -10.35
CA GLU A 225 1.27 -11.88 -9.79
C GLU A 225 2.58 -12.10 -10.53
N GLY A 226 3.51 -12.88 -9.97
CA GLY A 226 4.78 -13.23 -10.60
C GLY A 226 5.82 -12.10 -10.52
N ASN A 227 6.31 -11.64 -11.67
CA ASN A 227 7.40 -10.66 -11.79
C ASN A 227 6.92 -9.21 -11.62
N GLY A 228 6.10 -8.93 -10.58
CA GLY A 228 5.76 -7.55 -10.24
C GLY A 228 6.98 -6.73 -9.78
N PRO A 229 6.87 -5.41 -9.72
CA PRO A 229 5.67 -4.61 -9.78
C PRO A 229 5.25 -4.16 -11.19
N LEU A 230 6.02 -4.49 -12.25
CA LEU A 230 5.84 -3.95 -13.60
C LEU A 230 5.50 -5.01 -14.64
N ALA A 231 6.12 -6.19 -14.57
CA ALA A 231 6.11 -7.22 -15.61
C ALA A 231 5.47 -8.55 -15.12
N GLY A 232 4.50 -8.47 -14.22
CA GLY A 232 3.74 -9.62 -13.75
C GLY A 232 2.47 -9.84 -14.56
N ASP A 233 1.87 -11.02 -14.40
CA ASP A 233 0.61 -11.39 -15.03
C ASP A 233 -0.57 -10.75 -14.27
N THR A 234 -1.63 -10.36 -15.01
CA THR A 234 -2.86 -9.88 -14.37
C THR A 234 -3.62 -11.04 -13.73
N VAL A 235 -4.11 -10.85 -12.52
CA VAL A 235 -4.94 -11.79 -11.78
C VAL A 235 -6.21 -11.10 -11.27
N LYS A 236 -7.38 -11.73 -11.46
CA LYS A 236 -8.66 -11.24 -10.94
C LYS A 236 -8.84 -11.75 -9.53
N SER A 237 -8.76 -10.87 -8.54
CA SER A 237 -9.00 -11.23 -7.14
C SER A 237 -10.37 -10.77 -6.64
N ASN A 238 -11.03 -9.86 -7.37
CA ASN A 238 -12.41 -9.43 -7.13
C ASN A 238 -12.66 -8.92 -5.72
N VAL A 239 -11.67 -8.26 -5.10
CA VAL A 239 -11.75 -7.76 -3.73
C VAL A 239 -11.24 -6.33 -3.61
N ILE A 240 -11.77 -5.63 -2.59
CA ILE A 240 -11.22 -4.39 -2.06
C ILE A 240 -10.92 -4.65 -0.58
N ILE A 241 -9.70 -4.32 -0.12
CA ILE A 241 -9.28 -4.55 1.26
C ILE A 241 -9.01 -3.18 1.90
N MET A 242 -9.60 -2.93 3.06
CA MET A 242 -9.54 -1.62 3.71
C MET A 242 -9.23 -1.72 5.19
N GLY A 243 -8.59 -0.68 5.75
CA GLY A 243 -8.37 -0.60 7.19
C GLY A 243 -7.52 0.59 7.60
N THR A 244 -7.55 0.92 8.89
CA THR A 244 -6.79 2.03 9.47
C THR A 244 -5.37 1.62 9.89
N ASN A 245 -5.08 0.33 9.99
CA ASN A 245 -3.75 -0.18 10.29
C ASN A 245 -3.14 -0.82 9.04
N LEU A 246 -2.21 -0.12 8.39
CA LEU A 246 -1.64 -0.56 7.12
C LEU A 246 -0.87 -1.89 7.24
N THR A 247 -0.24 -2.17 8.38
CA THR A 247 0.46 -3.46 8.59
C THR A 247 -0.53 -4.62 8.62
N ALA A 248 -1.65 -4.46 9.33
CA ALA A 248 -2.71 -5.46 9.38
C ALA A 248 -3.38 -5.66 8.00
N VAL A 249 -3.62 -4.56 7.28
CA VAL A 249 -4.16 -4.60 5.91
C VAL A 249 -3.23 -5.37 4.98
N ASP A 250 -1.93 -5.07 5.01
CA ASP A 250 -0.94 -5.74 4.17
C ASP A 250 -0.75 -7.20 4.57
N ALA A 251 -0.80 -7.53 5.86
CA ALA A 251 -0.76 -8.91 6.35
C ALA A 251 -1.97 -9.72 5.85
N THR A 252 -3.17 -9.14 5.93
CA THR A 252 -4.41 -9.77 5.43
C THR A 252 -4.36 -9.96 3.91
N ALA A 253 -3.95 -8.93 3.17
CA ALA A 253 -3.80 -8.99 1.72
C ALA A 253 -2.76 -10.05 1.30
N THR A 254 -1.64 -10.14 2.01
CA THR A 254 -0.59 -11.16 1.78
C THR A 254 -1.15 -12.57 1.99
N ARG A 255 -1.95 -12.81 3.05
CA ARG A 255 -2.61 -14.10 3.27
C ARG A 255 -3.65 -14.41 2.19
N LEU A 256 -4.42 -13.39 1.74
CA LEU A 256 -5.37 -13.53 0.64
C LEU A 256 -4.65 -13.97 -0.65
N MET A 257 -3.45 -13.47 -0.90
CA MET A 257 -2.62 -13.90 -2.03
C MET A 257 -2.06 -15.32 -1.87
N GLY A 258 -2.36 -16.03 -0.77
CA GLY A 258 -1.81 -17.37 -0.46
C GLY A 258 -0.35 -17.33 0.00
N LEU A 259 0.10 -16.19 0.49
CA LEU A 259 1.46 -15.95 0.94
C LEU A 259 1.53 -15.78 2.47
N ARG A 260 2.72 -15.92 3.04
CA ARG A 260 2.98 -15.78 4.47
C ARG A 260 3.53 -14.40 4.79
N PRO A 261 2.76 -13.51 5.45
CA PRO A 261 3.23 -12.16 5.80
C PRO A 261 4.44 -12.19 6.75
N GLU A 262 4.58 -13.25 7.55
CA GLU A 262 5.72 -13.47 8.46
C GLU A 262 7.06 -13.72 7.71
N LYS A 263 7.01 -13.89 6.38
CA LYS A 263 8.18 -14.04 5.51
C LYS A 263 8.45 -12.80 4.65
N VAL A 264 7.61 -11.78 4.76
CA VAL A 264 7.82 -10.49 4.10
C VAL A 264 8.59 -9.58 5.06
N THR A 265 9.84 -9.30 4.75
CA THR A 265 10.78 -8.64 5.67
C THR A 265 10.26 -7.31 6.22
N TYR A 266 9.76 -6.39 5.37
CA TYR A 266 9.27 -5.12 5.89
C TYR A 266 8.01 -5.25 6.77
N LEU A 267 7.21 -6.31 6.60
CA LEU A 267 6.06 -6.58 7.49
C LEU A 267 6.52 -7.05 8.86
N THR A 268 7.54 -7.91 8.93
CA THR A 268 8.12 -8.33 10.22
C THR A 268 8.80 -7.18 10.92
N MET A 269 9.53 -6.32 10.20
CA MET A 269 10.11 -5.10 10.76
C MET A 269 9.04 -4.13 11.28
N MET A 270 7.90 -3.99 10.60
CA MET A 270 6.76 -3.22 11.12
C MET A 270 6.17 -3.84 12.39
N ALA A 271 6.09 -5.17 12.46
CA ALA A 271 5.63 -5.85 13.67
C ALA A 271 6.57 -5.60 14.88
N GLU A 272 7.88 -5.52 14.64
CA GLU A 272 8.87 -5.14 15.67
C GLU A 272 8.63 -3.71 16.23
N THR A 273 7.99 -2.84 15.45
CA THR A 273 7.54 -1.52 15.95
C THR A 273 6.24 -1.59 16.78
N GLY A 274 5.70 -2.79 17.01
CA GLY A 274 4.49 -3.03 17.79
C GLY A 274 3.21 -3.13 16.97
N GLN A 275 3.31 -3.19 15.63
CA GLN A 275 2.14 -3.30 14.75
C GLN A 275 1.64 -4.74 14.65
N PRO A 276 0.30 -4.97 14.52
CA PRO A 276 -0.26 -6.32 14.42
C PRO A 276 0.06 -6.97 13.07
N LEU A 277 0.62 -8.18 13.12
CA LEU A 277 0.96 -9.02 11.97
C LEU A 277 0.25 -10.36 12.01
N SER A 278 0.18 -10.99 13.19
CA SER A 278 -0.47 -12.29 13.39
C SER A 278 -1.97 -12.23 13.13
N GLU A 279 -2.50 -13.29 12.51
CA GLU A 279 -3.94 -13.38 12.19
C GLU A 279 -4.82 -13.26 13.44
N LYS A 280 -4.41 -13.85 14.57
CA LYS A 280 -5.12 -13.76 15.86
C LYS A 280 -5.31 -12.33 16.39
N ASN A 281 -4.49 -11.39 15.94
CA ASN A 281 -4.54 -9.99 16.33
C ASN A 281 -5.25 -9.11 15.28
N ILE A 282 -5.81 -9.73 14.22
CA ILE A 282 -6.47 -9.03 13.12
C ILE A 282 -7.89 -9.57 12.98
N GLN A 283 -8.87 -8.74 13.34
CA GLN A 283 -10.29 -9.04 13.15
C GLN A 283 -10.72 -8.70 11.73
N GLN A 284 -11.38 -9.64 11.05
CA GLN A 284 -11.91 -9.43 9.71
C GLN A 284 -13.35 -8.91 9.77
N ILE A 285 -13.67 -7.97 8.87
CA ILE A 285 -15.01 -7.42 8.64
C ILE A 285 -15.39 -7.74 7.19
N GLY A 286 -16.65 -8.03 6.93
CA GLY A 286 -17.17 -8.38 5.62
C GLY A 286 -16.85 -9.81 5.21
N GLU A 287 -16.20 -10.03 4.09
CA GLU A 287 -15.83 -11.36 3.60
C GLU A 287 -14.76 -12.03 4.46
N THR A 288 -14.82 -13.35 4.55
CA THR A 288 -13.76 -14.10 5.23
C THR A 288 -12.53 -14.24 4.36
N LEU A 289 -11.36 -14.32 4.98
CA LEU A 289 -10.10 -14.57 4.26
C LEU A 289 -10.17 -15.87 3.43
N SER A 290 -10.79 -16.92 3.99
CA SER A 290 -10.94 -18.22 3.32
C SER A 290 -11.81 -18.16 2.06
N SER A 291 -12.85 -17.32 2.03
CA SER A 291 -13.73 -17.16 0.85
C SER A 291 -13.09 -16.37 -0.29
N CYS A 292 -12.02 -15.63 -0.01
CA CYS A 292 -11.35 -14.75 -0.99
C CYS A 292 -9.92 -15.19 -1.33
N ARG A 293 -9.40 -16.20 -0.62
CA ARG A 293 -8.01 -16.64 -0.77
C ARG A 293 -7.73 -17.16 -2.17
N GLN A 294 -6.57 -16.79 -2.69
CA GLN A 294 -6.03 -17.24 -3.98
C GLN A 294 -4.58 -17.69 -3.83
N SER A 295 -4.04 -18.34 -4.84
CA SER A 295 -2.63 -18.76 -4.85
C SER A 295 -1.87 -17.96 -5.91
N PHE A 296 -1.32 -16.81 -5.51
CA PHE A 296 -0.52 -15.97 -6.39
C PHE A 296 0.81 -16.65 -6.75
N LYS A 297 1.21 -16.51 -8.01
CA LYS A 297 2.56 -16.87 -8.43
C LYS A 297 3.57 -15.87 -7.84
N VAL A 298 4.71 -16.37 -7.44
CA VAL A 298 5.87 -15.59 -7.02
C VAL A 298 7.10 -16.07 -7.75
N LEU A 299 8.14 -15.24 -7.84
CA LEU A 299 9.43 -15.66 -8.37
C LEU A 299 10.04 -16.79 -7.52
N SER A 300 10.85 -17.67 -8.11
CA SER A 300 11.45 -18.83 -7.43
C SER A 300 12.21 -18.46 -6.15
N LYS A 301 12.90 -17.33 -6.14
CA LYS A 301 13.59 -16.79 -4.95
C LYS A 301 12.66 -16.44 -3.78
N PHE A 302 11.37 -16.33 -4.01
CA PHE A 302 10.33 -16.08 -3.02
C PHE A 302 9.43 -17.30 -2.77
N SER A 303 9.86 -18.49 -3.17
CA SER A 303 9.09 -19.73 -2.93
C SER A 303 8.74 -19.95 -1.47
N GLU A 304 9.59 -19.51 -0.55
CA GLU A 304 9.36 -19.56 0.89
C GLU A 304 8.19 -18.69 1.38
N LEU A 305 7.75 -17.69 0.58
CA LEU A 305 6.56 -16.90 0.90
C LEU A 305 5.28 -17.72 0.76
N LYS A 306 5.27 -18.80 -0.04
CA LYS A 306 4.06 -19.60 -0.23
C LYS A 306 3.62 -20.28 1.05
N SER A 307 2.32 -20.22 1.32
CA SER A 307 1.72 -20.95 2.43
C SER A 307 1.65 -22.43 2.10
N SER A 308 2.00 -23.30 3.05
CA SER A 308 1.85 -24.76 2.93
C SER A 308 0.40 -25.23 2.80
N TYR A 309 -0.58 -24.35 3.02
CA TYR A 309 -2.01 -24.66 2.86
C TYR A 309 -2.47 -24.80 1.39
N SER A 310 -1.62 -24.56 0.39
CA SER A 310 -1.96 -24.68 -1.04
C SER A 310 -1.97 -26.14 -1.56
N LEU A 311 -1.75 -27.15 -0.73
CA LEU A 311 -1.66 -28.56 -1.14
C LEU A 311 -2.95 -29.37 -0.94
N PHE A 312 -4.03 -28.77 -0.43
CA PHE A 312 -5.31 -29.45 -0.19
C PHE A 312 -6.51 -28.62 -0.64
N SER A 313 -6.58 -28.27 -1.90
CA SER A 313 -7.82 -27.84 -2.55
C SER A 313 -7.91 -28.41 -3.95
#